data_d9b4161b99a15555c68ecbfe13366e60
#
_entry.id   d9b4161b99a15555c68ecbfe13366e60
#
_cell.length_a   1.000
_cell.length_b   1.000
_cell.length_c   1.000
_cell.angle_alpha   90.00
_cell.angle_beta   90.00
_cell.angle_gamma   90.00
#
_symmetry.space_group_name_H-M   'P 1'
#
loop_
_entity.id
_entity.type
_entity.pdbx_description
1 polymer ?
#
loop_
_entity_poly.entity_id
_entity_poly.type
_entity_poly.pdbx_seq_one_letter_code
_entity_poly.pdbx_strand_id
1 'polypeptide(L)'
;GPAFILFTIGQFIGSSKAAVLVTIAHYAGGILNGLLYANKKGKPHKVQAAEFKPKGDYMENFTYAIMGGFKSMAIILAYLIIFTIGINLLDKAGLFAAINDKTLCSCIKGFMEMTVGINQMGMCNIGIEMKTVLAAMMVSFGGMSIVGQSASMTRKTGIGIKDIFLMKITHGMIAAIVAVILVHFVVL
;
A
#
# COMPACT_ATOMS: atom_id res chain seq x y z
N GLY A 1 5.24 -5.53 3.52
CA GLY A 1 5.41 -6.99 3.60
C GLY A 1 4.54 -7.60 4.68
N PRO A 2 4.41 -8.96 4.77
CA PRO A 2 3.48 -9.63 5.68
C PRO A 2 3.71 -9.27 7.14
N ALA A 3 4.95 -9.14 7.57
CA ALA A 3 5.28 -8.75 8.95
C ALA A 3 4.68 -7.38 9.32
N PHE A 4 4.72 -6.41 8.41
CA PHE A 4 4.11 -5.10 8.63
C PHE A 4 2.60 -5.22 8.83
N ILE A 5 1.91 -6.04 8.01
CA ILE A 5 0.45 -6.20 8.12
C ILE A 5 0.11 -6.92 9.42
N LEU A 6 0.78 -8.02 9.72
CA LEU A 6 0.47 -8.82 10.92
C LEU A 6 0.76 -8.07 12.22
N PHE A 7 1.86 -7.36 12.31
CA PHE A 7 2.26 -6.70 13.56
C PHE A 7 1.78 -5.25 13.64
N THR A 8 2.12 -4.41 12.63
CA THR A 8 1.80 -2.98 12.71
C THR A 8 0.31 -2.71 12.47
N ILE A 9 -0.25 -3.26 11.39
CA ILE A 9 -1.68 -3.06 11.10
C ILE A 9 -2.55 -3.78 12.14
N GLY A 10 -2.16 -4.99 12.56
CA GLY A 10 -2.83 -5.71 13.64
C GLY A 10 -2.90 -4.90 14.93
N GLN A 11 -1.84 -4.22 15.30
CA GLN A 11 -1.81 -3.32 16.46
C GLN A 11 -2.72 -2.11 16.27
N PHE A 12 -2.73 -1.49 15.08
CA PHE A 12 -3.58 -0.33 14.80
C PHE A 12 -5.06 -0.66 14.89
N ILE A 13 -5.50 -1.82 14.38
CA ILE A 13 -6.92 -2.22 14.41
C ILE A 13 -7.30 -2.99 15.68
N GLY A 14 -6.32 -3.34 16.53
CA GLY A 14 -6.54 -3.98 17.83
C GLY A 14 -6.90 -5.47 17.75
N SER A 15 -6.58 -6.19 16.67
CA SER A 15 -6.88 -7.61 16.52
C SER A 15 -5.88 -8.34 15.62
N SER A 16 -5.22 -9.35 16.18
CA SER A 16 -4.33 -10.22 15.41
C SER A 16 -5.08 -11.10 14.43
N LYS A 17 -6.30 -11.53 14.76
CA LYS A 17 -7.15 -12.29 13.83
C LYS A 17 -7.51 -11.44 12.61
N ALA A 18 -7.94 -10.21 12.83
CA ALA A 18 -8.23 -9.26 11.77
C ALA A 18 -7.00 -9.00 10.89
N ALA A 19 -5.81 -8.87 11.46
CA ALA A 19 -4.57 -8.71 10.70
C ALA A 19 -4.27 -9.91 9.78
N VAL A 20 -4.57 -11.13 10.22
CA VAL A 20 -4.46 -12.32 9.36
C VAL A 20 -5.43 -12.23 8.19
N LEU A 21 -6.69 -11.84 8.42
CA LEU A 21 -7.66 -11.67 7.34
C LEU A 21 -7.26 -10.57 6.37
N VAL A 22 -6.75 -9.43 6.86
CA VAL A 22 -6.17 -8.37 6.03
C VAL A 22 -5.03 -8.90 5.17
N THR A 23 -4.16 -9.73 5.75
CA THR A 23 -3.04 -10.35 5.02
C THR A 23 -3.55 -11.25 3.90
N ILE A 24 -4.49 -12.14 4.19
CA ILE A 24 -5.08 -13.04 3.19
C ILE A 24 -5.77 -12.22 2.08
N ALA A 25 -6.58 -11.23 2.46
CA ALA A 25 -7.29 -10.37 1.50
C ALA A 25 -6.32 -9.59 0.60
N HIS A 26 -5.24 -9.06 1.16
CA HIS A 26 -4.21 -8.34 0.42
C HIS A 26 -3.52 -9.22 -0.62
N TYR A 27 -3.06 -10.42 -0.23
CA TYR A 27 -2.34 -11.29 -1.17
C TYR A 27 -3.27 -11.95 -2.19
N ALA A 28 -4.44 -12.45 -1.76
CA ALA A 28 -5.43 -12.99 -2.67
C ALA A 28 -5.91 -11.92 -3.66
N GLY A 29 -6.21 -10.71 -3.14
CA GLY A 29 -6.56 -9.55 -3.95
C GLY A 29 -5.47 -9.19 -4.97
N GLY A 30 -4.20 -9.28 -4.58
CA GLY A 30 -3.06 -9.05 -5.47
C GLY A 30 -2.97 -10.05 -6.61
N ILE A 31 -3.19 -11.34 -6.32
CA ILE A 31 -3.22 -12.40 -7.34
C ILE A 31 -4.38 -12.16 -8.31
N LEU A 32 -5.58 -11.94 -7.81
CA LEU A 32 -6.77 -11.66 -8.64
C LEU A 32 -6.59 -10.40 -9.49
N ASN A 33 -6.01 -9.35 -8.91
CA ASN A 33 -5.69 -8.12 -9.64
C ASN A 33 -4.66 -8.37 -10.75
N GLY A 34 -3.63 -9.19 -10.47
CA GLY A 34 -2.66 -9.61 -11.48
C GLY A 34 -3.30 -10.34 -12.66
N LEU A 35 -4.23 -11.26 -12.38
CA LEU A 35 -4.99 -11.97 -13.42
C LEU A 35 -5.88 -11.02 -14.24
N LEU A 36 -6.48 -10.01 -13.62
CA LEU A 36 -7.27 -8.98 -14.31
C LEU A 36 -6.46 -8.23 -15.38
N TYR A 37 -5.18 -7.99 -15.11
CA TYR A 37 -4.28 -7.27 -16.02
C TYR A 37 -3.47 -8.19 -16.95
N ALA A 38 -3.44 -9.51 -16.69
CA ALA A 38 -2.64 -10.47 -17.46
C ALA A 38 -3.00 -10.53 -18.95
N ASN A 39 -4.29 -10.33 -19.31
CA ASN A 39 -4.79 -10.38 -20.69
C ASN A 39 -4.73 -9.04 -21.45
N LYS A 40 -4.28 -7.97 -20.85
CA LYS A 40 -4.06 -6.73 -21.58
C LYS A 40 -2.85 -6.93 -22.49
N LYS A 41 -3.11 -7.18 -23.78
CA LYS A 41 -2.09 -7.20 -24.85
C LYS A 41 -1.46 -5.81 -24.95
N GLY A 42 -0.58 -5.47 -24.04
CA GLY A 42 0.35 -4.36 -24.19
C GLY A 42 1.29 -4.69 -25.36
N LYS A 43 1.68 -3.68 -26.14
CA LYS A 43 2.83 -3.86 -27.06
C LYS A 43 3.97 -4.39 -26.19
N PRO A 44 4.65 -5.48 -26.60
CA PRO A 44 5.79 -5.96 -25.82
C PRO A 44 6.80 -4.80 -25.78
N HIS A 45 6.86 -4.11 -24.65
CA HIS A 45 8.02 -3.30 -24.39
C HIS A 45 9.19 -4.29 -24.39
N LYS A 46 10.11 -4.11 -25.33
CA LYS A 46 11.40 -4.76 -25.22
C LYS A 46 12.01 -4.22 -23.93
N VAL A 47 11.71 -4.89 -22.82
CA VAL A 47 12.48 -4.71 -21.60
C VAL A 47 13.88 -5.16 -22.05
N GLN A 48 14.75 -4.19 -22.29
CA GLN A 48 16.17 -4.50 -22.31
C GLN A 48 16.42 -5.07 -20.91
N ALA A 49 16.43 -6.38 -20.81
CA ALA A 49 16.94 -7.04 -19.63
C ALA A 49 18.28 -6.36 -19.40
N ALA A 50 18.36 -5.57 -18.34
CA ALA A 50 19.64 -5.04 -17.94
C ALA A 50 20.48 -6.27 -17.73
N GLU A 51 21.41 -6.55 -18.69
CA GLU A 51 22.36 -7.62 -18.53
C GLU A 51 23.07 -7.31 -17.21
N PHE A 52 22.66 -8.01 -16.17
CA PHE A 52 23.37 -7.99 -14.92
C PHE A 52 24.71 -8.70 -15.20
N LYS A 53 25.67 -7.93 -15.72
CA LYS A 53 27.05 -8.36 -15.76
C LYS A 53 27.58 -8.01 -14.37
N PRO A 54 27.89 -9.01 -13.54
CA PRO A 54 28.60 -8.75 -12.31
C PRO A 54 29.90 -8.03 -12.69
N LYS A 55 30.00 -6.75 -12.37
CA LYS A 55 31.21 -5.96 -12.54
C LYS A 55 31.97 -6.08 -11.24
N GLY A 56 33.15 -6.65 -11.29
CA GLY A 56 34.04 -6.68 -10.15
C GLY A 56 33.95 -7.91 -9.24
N ASP A 57 34.59 -7.83 -8.09
CA ASP A 57 34.66 -8.86 -7.06
C ASP A 57 33.31 -9.02 -6.32
N TYR A 58 33.12 -10.16 -5.63
CA TYR A 58 31.94 -10.44 -4.80
C TYR A 58 31.64 -9.34 -3.80
N MET A 59 32.67 -8.76 -3.20
CA MET A 59 32.52 -7.66 -2.22
C MET A 59 32.01 -6.37 -2.87
N GLU A 60 32.42 -6.07 -4.08
CA GLU A 60 31.91 -4.92 -4.84
C GLU A 60 30.44 -5.10 -5.18
N ASN A 61 30.05 -6.28 -5.67
CA ASN A 61 28.66 -6.60 -5.98
C ASN A 61 27.77 -6.59 -4.72
N PHE A 62 28.29 -7.07 -3.59
CA PHE A 62 27.61 -7.01 -2.29
C PHE A 62 27.37 -5.55 -1.85
N THR A 63 28.39 -4.71 -1.98
CA THR A 63 28.29 -3.28 -1.69
C THR A 63 27.25 -2.59 -2.58
N TYR A 64 27.23 -2.88 -3.87
CA TYR A 64 26.20 -2.36 -4.79
C TYR A 64 24.80 -2.78 -4.39
N ALA A 65 24.60 -4.04 -3.97
CA ALA A 65 23.31 -4.53 -3.49
C ALA A 65 22.84 -3.79 -2.23
N ILE A 66 23.73 -3.57 -1.27
CA ILE A 66 23.45 -2.78 -0.05
C ILE A 66 23.05 -1.36 -0.42
N MET A 67 23.84 -0.69 -1.25
CA MET A 67 23.56 0.69 -1.67
C MET A 67 22.25 0.82 -2.44
N GLY A 68 21.94 -0.17 -3.29
CA GLY A 68 20.65 -0.25 -3.99
C GLY A 68 19.46 -0.38 -3.03
N GLY A 69 19.59 -1.26 -2.03
CA GLY A 69 18.61 -1.41 -0.96
C GLY A 69 18.43 -0.12 -0.15
N PHE A 70 19.53 0.49 0.29
CA PHE A 70 19.50 1.75 1.02
C PHE A 70 18.81 2.87 0.23
N LYS A 71 19.14 3.02 -1.05
CA LYS A 71 18.47 4.00 -1.93
C LYS A 71 16.97 3.77 -2.02
N SER A 72 16.53 2.52 -2.16
CA SER A 72 15.12 2.16 -2.20
C SER A 72 14.41 2.51 -0.89
N MET A 73 15.02 2.18 0.25
CA MET A 73 14.48 2.53 1.58
C MET A 73 14.41 4.04 1.79
N ALA A 74 15.43 4.79 1.35
CA ALA A 74 15.45 6.25 1.45
C ALA A 74 14.30 6.89 0.64
N ILE A 75 14.01 6.37 -0.57
CA ILE A 75 12.88 6.83 -1.38
C ILE A 75 11.56 6.55 -0.66
N ILE A 76 11.36 5.34 -0.13
CA ILE A 76 10.16 4.96 0.62
C ILE A 76 9.95 5.91 1.81
N LEU A 77 10.99 6.11 2.61
CA LEU A 77 10.94 6.98 3.79
C LEU A 77 10.63 8.43 3.42
N ALA A 78 11.25 8.95 2.35
CA ALA A 78 11.01 10.32 1.88
C ALA A 78 9.53 10.55 1.50
N TYR A 79 8.92 9.64 0.74
CA TYR A 79 7.50 9.74 0.40
C TYR A 79 6.62 9.67 1.65
N LEU A 80 6.89 8.73 2.56
CA LEU A 80 6.15 8.59 3.81
C LEU A 80 6.21 9.89 4.63
N ILE A 81 7.39 10.46 4.81
CA ILE A 81 7.57 11.71 5.57
C ILE A 81 6.83 12.86 4.89
N ILE A 82 7.00 13.06 3.57
CA ILE A 82 6.35 14.16 2.84
C ILE A 82 4.84 14.08 2.95
N PHE A 83 4.25 12.90 2.74
CA PHE A 83 2.80 12.73 2.84
C PHE A 83 2.29 12.89 4.28
N THR A 84 3.02 12.36 5.27
CA THR A 84 2.66 12.54 6.70
C THR A 84 2.72 14.01 7.12
N ILE A 85 3.77 14.74 6.73
CA ILE A 85 3.87 16.17 6.97
C ILE A 85 2.73 16.92 6.27
N GLY A 86 2.45 16.58 5.00
CA GLY A 86 1.34 17.17 4.25
C GLY A 86 0.00 16.98 4.95
N ILE A 87 -0.32 15.76 5.40
CA ILE A 87 -1.54 15.48 6.17
C ILE A 87 -1.60 16.31 7.44
N ASN A 88 -0.50 16.39 8.19
CA ASN A 88 -0.45 17.17 9.44
C ASN A 88 -0.62 18.67 9.21
N LEU A 89 -0.09 19.21 8.11
CA LEU A 89 -0.28 20.62 7.74
C LEU A 89 -1.74 20.89 7.36
N LEU A 90 -2.37 20.01 6.58
CA LEU A 90 -3.79 20.12 6.22
C LEU A 90 -4.69 20.00 7.46
N ASP A 91 -4.33 19.15 8.41
CA ASP A 91 -5.05 19.01 9.69
C ASP A 91 -4.96 20.29 10.53
N LYS A 92 -3.76 20.85 10.68
CA LYS A 92 -3.54 22.12 11.36
C LYS A 92 -4.23 23.30 10.66
N ALA A 93 -4.36 23.26 9.35
CA ALA A 93 -5.10 24.27 8.58
C ALA A 93 -6.62 24.12 8.69
N GLY A 94 -7.13 23.12 9.45
CA GLY A 94 -8.55 22.90 9.68
C GLY A 94 -9.30 22.25 8.53
N LEU A 95 -8.63 21.79 7.48
CA LEU A 95 -9.27 21.18 6.32
C LEU A 95 -10.04 19.90 6.67
N PHE A 96 -9.55 19.13 7.62
CA PHE A 96 -10.23 17.92 8.09
C PHE A 96 -11.27 18.20 9.20
N ALA A 97 -11.26 19.40 9.81
CA ALA A 97 -12.24 19.77 10.83
C ALA A 97 -13.66 19.90 10.27
N ALA A 98 -13.80 20.16 8.96
CA ALA A 98 -15.08 20.20 8.27
C ALA A 98 -15.74 18.80 8.09
N ILE A 99 -14.98 17.73 8.34
CA ILE A 99 -15.46 16.34 8.17
C ILE A 99 -15.88 15.80 9.54
N ASN A 100 -17.20 15.78 9.79
CA ASN A 100 -17.76 15.30 11.06
C ASN A 100 -17.56 13.81 11.28
N ASP A 101 -17.58 13.00 10.21
CA ASP A 101 -17.39 11.55 10.27
C ASP A 101 -15.89 11.22 10.37
N LYS A 102 -15.47 10.74 11.54
CA LYS A 102 -14.08 10.34 11.82
C LYS A 102 -13.61 9.18 10.94
N THR A 103 -14.53 8.26 10.58
CA THR A 103 -14.20 7.14 9.71
C THR A 103 -13.91 7.62 8.29
N LEU A 104 -14.77 8.50 7.76
CA LEU A 104 -14.53 9.12 6.45
C LEU A 104 -13.23 9.95 6.46
N CYS A 105 -12.98 10.72 7.50
CA CYS A 105 -11.74 11.48 7.64
C CYS A 105 -10.51 10.57 7.61
N SER A 106 -10.55 9.44 8.35
CA SER A 106 -9.45 8.47 8.34
C SER A 106 -9.27 7.80 6.97
N CYS A 107 -10.36 7.54 6.24
CA CYS A 107 -10.30 7.02 4.87
C CYS A 107 -9.63 8.01 3.91
N ILE A 108 -9.95 9.30 4.01
CA ILE A 108 -9.32 10.34 3.16
C ILE A 108 -7.82 10.46 3.48
N LYS A 109 -7.46 10.46 4.76
CA LYS A 109 -6.04 10.47 5.17
C LYS A 109 -5.33 9.19 4.71
N GLY A 110 -6.01 8.02 4.78
CA GLY A 110 -5.50 6.75 4.28
C GLY A 110 -5.36 6.70 2.76
N PHE A 111 -6.19 7.42 2.02
CA PHE A 111 -6.02 7.62 0.59
C PHE A 111 -4.73 8.40 0.28
N MET A 112 -4.33 9.32 1.14
CA MET A 112 -3.06 10.05 1.01
C MET A 112 -1.87 9.20 1.47
N GLU A 113 -1.94 8.67 2.71
CA GLU A 113 -0.92 7.80 3.32
C GLU A 113 -1.61 6.74 4.19
N MET A 114 -1.43 5.49 3.85
CA MET A 114 -2.20 4.38 4.42
C MET A 114 -1.97 4.19 5.92
N THR A 115 -0.74 4.40 6.42
CA THR A 115 -0.42 4.14 7.83
C THR A 115 -1.10 5.15 8.75
N VAL A 116 -1.13 6.42 8.36
CA VAL A 116 -1.85 7.48 9.07
C VAL A 116 -3.34 7.18 9.09
N GLY A 117 -3.91 6.84 7.92
CA GLY A 117 -5.33 6.53 7.81
C GLY A 117 -5.75 5.31 8.64
N ILE A 118 -5.02 4.19 8.56
CA ILE A 118 -5.36 2.98 9.29
C ILE A 118 -5.21 3.18 10.81
N ASN A 119 -4.16 3.87 11.24
CA ASN A 119 -3.97 4.18 12.65
C ASN A 119 -5.14 5.00 13.22
N GLN A 120 -5.58 6.03 12.51
CA GLN A 120 -6.74 6.84 12.94
C GLN A 120 -8.06 6.05 12.85
N MET A 121 -8.25 5.25 11.80
CA MET A 121 -9.41 4.37 11.63
C MET A 121 -9.52 3.35 12.77
N GLY A 122 -8.37 2.83 13.25
CA GLY A 122 -8.33 1.93 14.40
C GLY A 122 -8.92 2.54 15.68
N MET A 123 -8.84 3.86 15.84
CA MET A 123 -9.42 4.60 16.97
C MET A 123 -10.92 4.96 16.77
N CYS A 124 -11.50 4.74 15.59
CA CYS A 124 -12.90 5.00 15.35
C CYS A 124 -13.79 3.96 16.04
N ASN A 125 -14.98 4.39 16.48
CA ASN A 125 -15.98 3.52 17.09
C ASN A 125 -16.82 2.81 16.03
N ILE A 126 -16.18 1.88 15.32
CA ILE A 126 -16.79 0.99 14.31
C ILE A 126 -16.42 -0.45 14.60
N GLY A 127 -17.25 -1.39 14.15
CA GLY A 127 -17.01 -2.83 14.34
C GLY A 127 -15.68 -3.30 13.75
N ILE A 128 -15.14 -4.36 14.34
CA ILE A 128 -13.83 -4.93 13.92
C ILE A 128 -13.88 -5.44 12.48
N GLU A 129 -15.04 -5.92 12.02
CA GLU A 129 -15.26 -6.37 10.65
C GLU A 129 -15.06 -5.20 9.66
N MET A 130 -15.67 -4.05 9.94
CA MET A 130 -15.51 -2.85 9.12
C MET A 130 -14.07 -2.36 9.14
N LYS A 131 -13.41 -2.36 10.31
CA LYS A 131 -11.97 -2.03 10.42
C LYS A 131 -11.13 -2.95 9.53
N THR A 132 -11.44 -4.26 9.53
CA THR A 132 -10.73 -5.26 8.72
C THR A 132 -10.86 -4.98 7.23
N VAL A 133 -12.09 -4.70 6.75
CA VAL A 133 -12.37 -4.41 5.34
C VAL A 133 -11.66 -3.12 4.90
N LEU A 134 -11.81 -2.04 5.68
CA LEU A 134 -11.17 -0.77 5.37
C LEU A 134 -9.63 -0.87 5.42
N ALA A 135 -9.08 -1.60 6.39
CA ALA A 135 -7.63 -1.84 6.45
C ALA A 135 -7.13 -2.64 5.24
N ALA A 136 -7.86 -3.69 4.81
CA ALA A 136 -7.51 -4.47 3.63
C ALA A 136 -7.50 -3.59 2.36
N MET A 137 -8.52 -2.74 2.21
CA MET A 137 -8.59 -1.77 1.12
C MET A 137 -7.41 -0.80 1.13
N MET A 138 -7.15 -0.15 2.27
CA MET A 138 -6.10 0.85 2.41
C MET A 138 -4.70 0.24 2.22
N VAL A 139 -4.42 -0.93 2.81
CA VAL A 139 -3.13 -1.64 2.64
C VAL A 139 -2.89 -2.00 1.18
N SER A 140 -3.92 -2.46 0.49
CA SER A 140 -3.79 -2.94 -0.89
C SER A 140 -3.69 -1.78 -1.89
N PHE A 141 -4.41 -0.70 -1.67
CA PHE A 141 -4.22 0.54 -2.41
C PHE A 141 -2.86 1.19 -2.08
N GLY A 142 -2.53 1.29 -0.80
CA GLY A 142 -1.26 1.81 -0.28
C GLY A 142 -1.20 3.32 -0.11
N GLY A 143 -2.21 4.06 -0.57
CA GLY A 143 -2.21 5.53 -0.58
C GLY A 143 -1.43 6.13 -1.75
N MET A 144 -1.61 7.43 -1.93
CA MET A 144 -0.89 8.21 -2.96
C MET A 144 0.63 8.21 -2.73
N SER A 145 1.06 8.08 -1.47
CA SER A 145 2.48 7.95 -1.13
C SER A 145 3.12 6.74 -1.82
N ILE A 146 2.46 5.55 -1.78
CA ILE A 146 2.96 4.34 -2.44
C ILE A 146 2.80 4.42 -3.96
N VAL A 147 1.78 5.08 -4.48
CA VAL A 147 1.67 5.35 -5.93
C VAL A 147 2.87 6.16 -6.41
N GLY A 148 3.24 7.23 -5.70
CA GLY A 148 4.40 8.06 -6.00
C GLY A 148 5.72 7.28 -5.90
N GLN A 149 5.92 6.48 -4.82
CA GLN A 149 7.08 5.60 -4.66
C GLN A 149 7.21 4.63 -5.86
N SER A 150 6.11 3.94 -6.19
CA SER A 150 6.08 2.97 -7.27
C SER A 150 6.42 3.64 -8.61
N ALA A 151 5.85 4.81 -8.89
CA ALA A 151 6.14 5.58 -10.10
C ALA A 151 7.62 5.99 -10.18
N SER A 152 8.22 6.40 -9.06
CA SER A 152 9.64 6.73 -8.99
C SER A 152 10.54 5.54 -9.29
N MET A 153 10.20 4.36 -8.73
CA MET A 153 10.98 3.14 -8.89
C MET A 153 10.83 2.51 -10.28
N THR A 154 9.65 2.61 -10.88
CA THR A 154 9.36 2.02 -12.19
C THR A 154 9.56 2.98 -13.37
N ARG A 155 10.10 4.18 -13.13
CA ARG A 155 10.27 5.22 -14.17
C ARG A 155 10.95 4.72 -15.45
N LYS A 156 11.90 3.79 -15.33
CA LYS A 156 12.66 3.25 -16.47
C LYS A 156 11.93 2.12 -17.22
N THR A 157 10.80 1.63 -16.70
CA THR A 157 10.06 0.51 -17.30
C THR A 157 9.01 0.95 -18.31
N GLY A 158 8.75 2.27 -18.45
CA GLY A 158 7.71 2.80 -19.32
C GLY A 158 6.28 2.72 -18.74
N ILE A 159 6.12 2.21 -17.52
CA ILE A 159 4.82 2.15 -16.84
C ILE A 159 4.49 3.56 -16.34
N GLY A 160 3.34 4.10 -16.80
CA GLY A 160 2.88 5.43 -16.41
C GLY A 160 2.28 5.46 -15.00
N ILE A 161 2.32 6.64 -14.36
CA ILE A 161 1.70 6.84 -13.03
C ILE A 161 0.19 6.54 -13.04
N LYS A 162 -0.50 6.80 -14.15
CA LYS A 162 -1.93 6.48 -14.32
C LYS A 162 -2.18 4.97 -14.25
N ASP A 163 -1.31 4.17 -14.89
CA ASP A 163 -1.44 2.71 -14.87
C ASP A 163 -1.22 2.18 -13.46
N ILE A 164 -0.19 2.68 -12.77
CA ILE A 164 0.09 2.32 -11.38
C ILE A 164 -1.10 2.67 -10.49
N PHE A 165 -1.65 3.87 -10.62
CA PHE A 165 -2.81 4.32 -9.86
C PHE A 165 -4.03 3.42 -10.08
N LEU A 166 -4.35 3.10 -11.35
CA LEU A 166 -5.45 2.19 -11.68
C LEU A 166 -5.24 0.79 -11.13
N MET A 167 -4.02 0.24 -11.26
CA MET A 167 -3.68 -1.08 -10.70
C MET A 167 -3.79 -1.10 -9.18
N LYS A 168 -3.43 -0.03 -8.50
CA LYS A 168 -3.54 0.09 -7.04
C LYS A 168 -4.98 0.25 -6.58
N ILE A 169 -5.79 1.06 -7.25
CA ILE A 169 -7.21 1.23 -6.92
C ILE A 169 -7.96 -0.09 -7.08
N THR A 170 -7.78 -0.78 -8.22
CA THR A 170 -8.43 -2.07 -8.46
C THR A 170 -7.98 -3.13 -7.45
N HIS A 171 -6.70 -3.14 -7.07
CA HIS A 171 -6.20 -4.02 -6.01
C HIS A 171 -6.89 -3.73 -4.67
N GLY A 172 -7.02 -2.47 -4.28
CA GLY A 172 -7.71 -2.06 -3.05
C GLY A 172 -9.19 -2.51 -3.05
N MET A 173 -9.89 -2.33 -4.16
CA MET A 173 -11.29 -2.74 -4.29
C MET A 173 -11.45 -4.27 -4.21
N ILE A 174 -10.62 -5.02 -4.92
CA ILE A 174 -10.66 -6.50 -4.89
C ILE A 174 -10.34 -7.00 -3.49
N ALA A 175 -9.31 -6.46 -2.83
CA ALA A 175 -8.96 -6.84 -1.47
C ALA A 175 -10.09 -6.52 -0.47
N ALA A 176 -10.80 -5.40 -0.63
CA ALA A 176 -11.98 -5.08 0.18
C ALA A 176 -13.09 -6.12 -0.01
N ILE A 177 -13.38 -6.52 -1.26
CA ILE A 177 -14.38 -7.56 -1.56
C ILE A 177 -13.98 -8.89 -0.91
N VAL A 178 -12.72 -9.31 -1.07
CA VAL A 178 -12.21 -10.53 -0.44
C VAL A 178 -12.31 -10.43 1.08
N ALA A 179 -11.98 -9.28 1.68
CA ALA A 179 -12.11 -9.07 3.12
C ALA A 179 -13.56 -9.16 3.60
N VAL A 180 -14.54 -8.59 2.87
CA VAL A 180 -15.97 -8.72 3.17
C VAL A 180 -16.38 -10.19 3.20
N ILE A 181 -15.94 -10.97 2.23
CA ILE A 181 -16.23 -12.41 2.19
C ILE A 181 -15.62 -13.10 3.41
N LEU A 182 -14.34 -12.82 3.71
CA LEU A 182 -13.64 -13.47 4.83
C LEU A 182 -14.27 -13.16 6.19
N VAL A 183 -14.63 -11.90 6.46
CA VAL A 183 -15.24 -11.51 7.74
C VAL A 183 -16.66 -12.08 7.92
N HIS A 184 -17.34 -12.42 6.81
CA HIS A 184 -18.64 -13.09 6.88
C HIS A 184 -18.55 -14.55 7.37
N PHE A 185 -17.45 -15.25 7.04
CA PHE A 185 -17.26 -16.66 7.41
C PHE A 185 -16.39 -16.85 8.66
N VAL A 186 -15.70 -15.83 9.14
CA VAL A 186 -14.77 -15.91 10.28
C VAL A 186 -15.26 -14.97 11.37
N VAL A 187 -15.54 -15.52 12.54
CA VAL A 187 -15.87 -14.73 13.74
C VAL A 187 -14.60 -14.04 14.23
N LEU A 188 -14.59 -12.71 14.24
CA LEU A 188 -13.49 -11.86 14.70
C LEU A 188 -13.52 -11.57 16.20
#